data_1f3e7ac0d1bee521c2c91951f5c3ae9a
#
_entry.id   1f3e7ac0d1bee521c2c91951f5c3ae9a
#
_cell.length_a   1.000
_cell.length_b   1.000
_cell.length_c   1.000
_cell.angle_alpha   90.00
_cell.angle_beta   90.00
_cell.angle_gamma   90.00
#
_symmetry.space_group_name_H-M   'P 1'
#
loop_
_entity.id
_entity.type
_entity.pdbx_description
1 polymer ?
#
loop_
_entity_poly.entity_id
_entity_poly.type
_entity_poly.pdbx_seq_one_letter_code
_entity_poly.pdbx_strand_id
1 'polypeptide(L)'
;MAFFHCHGFIWLKANFLKKKLSMAKSSLRVFCVIAFIGTIFPNSASLIAASYLPGGVLSILIATVPMFAFPIALFFGIDKFEFSRVLGIVFGFIGVYLLISPSAALPDPSVIWVIPIALIAPIFYGLEGNFVAKFGTGNNSPIDVLLGASIIGCFVTFSLAILSNQFINPFVPWTSAHYAVVLSSIIHGIVYATYVWLVTKVGVVFSAQVSYFVTLAGVLWSMVILDEVHSKFIWMSLICMILGMALVKPRSH
;
A
#
# COMPACT_ATOMS: atom_id res chain seq x y z
N MET A 1 -7.17 -10.60 7.61
CA MET A 1 -7.08 -9.87 6.34
C MET A 1 -6.45 -10.71 5.22
N ALA A 2 -5.23 -11.27 5.38
CA ALA A 2 -4.58 -12.11 4.35
C ALA A 2 -5.41 -13.32 3.87
N PHE A 3 -6.17 -13.98 4.75
CA PHE A 3 -7.00 -15.14 4.42
C PHE A 3 -8.10 -14.83 3.38
N PHE A 4 -8.78 -13.70 3.50
CA PHE A 4 -9.83 -13.30 2.56
C PHE A 4 -9.27 -12.80 1.22
N HIS A 5 -8.09 -12.15 1.23
CA HIS A 5 -7.36 -11.81 0.01
C HIS A 5 -7.02 -13.07 -0.80
N CYS A 6 -6.56 -14.12 -0.13
CA CYS A 6 -6.20 -15.37 -0.76
C CYS A 6 -7.38 -16.01 -1.52
N HIS A 7 -8.57 -16.06 -0.92
CA HIS A 7 -9.76 -16.66 -1.54
C HIS A 7 -10.24 -15.88 -2.77
N GLY A 8 -10.27 -14.55 -2.71
CA GLY A 8 -10.64 -13.72 -3.86
C GLY A 8 -9.71 -13.92 -5.06
N PHE A 9 -8.39 -14.02 -4.81
CA PHE A 9 -7.41 -14.26 -5.86
C PHE A 9 -7.39 -15.70 -6.39
N ILE A 10 -7.63 -16.69 -5.55
CA ILE A 10 -7.78 -18.09 -6.00
C ILE A 10 -8.97 -18.21 -6.94
N TRP A 11 -10.11 -17.58 -6.60
CA TRP A 11 -11.30 -17.57 -7.43
C TRP A 11 -11.07 -16.85 -8.76
N LEU A 12 -10.43 -15.67 -8.76
CA LEU A 12 -10.04 -14.93 -9.97
C LEU A 12 -9.11 -15.74 -10.86
N LYS A 13 -8.11 -16.41 -10.29
CA LYS A 13 -7.19 -17.26 -11.05
C LYS A 13 -7.87 -18.49 -11.62
N ALA A 14 -8.74 -19.16 -10.86
CA ALA A 14 -9.46 -20.34 -11.32
C ALA A 14 -10.38 -20.04 -12.52
N ASN A 15 -10.96 -18.84 -12.56
CA ASN A 15 -11.92 -18.47 -13.59
C ASN A 15 -11.29 -17.72 -14.79
N PHE A 16 -10.17 -17.02 -14.60
CA PHE A 16 -9.59 -16.14 -15.64
C PHE A 16 -8.22 -16.61 -16.16
N LEU A 17 -7.49 -17.44 -15.43
CA LEU A 17 -6.14 -17.86 -15.79
C LEU A 17 -5.98 -19.38 -15.70
N LYS A 18 -5.99 -20.06 -16.84
CA LYS A 18 -5.79 -21.53 -16.94
C LYS A 18 -4.37 -22.01 -16.60
N LYS A 19 -3.42 -21.12 -16.28
CA LYS A 19 -2.03 -21.47 -16.03
C LYS A 19 -1.81 -21.84 -14.56
N LYS A 20 -1.18 -22.99 -14.29
CA LYS A 20 -0.82 -23.42 -12.93
C LYS A 20 0.23 -22.49 -12.33
N LEU A 21 0.12 -22.20 -11.02
CA LEU A 21 1.12 -21.44 -10.27
C LEU A 21 2.47 -22.19 -10.30
N SER A 22 3.54 -21.52 -10.68
CA SER A 22 4.87 -22.12 -10.71
C SER A 22 5.40 -22.29 -9.29
N MET A 23 5.73 -23.53 -8.91
CA MET A 23 6.36 -23.87 -7.62
C MET A 23 7.88 -23.99 -7.74
N ALA A 24 8.50 -23.45 -8.79
CA ALA A 24 9.95 -23.42 -8.93
C ALA A 24 10.60 -22.63 -7.77
N LYS A 25 11.81 -23.05 -7.35
CA LYS A 25 12.54 -22.39 -6.26
C LYS A 25 12.74 -20.88 -6.49
N SER A 26 12.93 -20.46 -7.74
CA SER A 26 13.03 -19.05 -8.11
C SER A 26 11.73 -18.30 -7.87
N SER A 27 10.58 -18.87 -8.26
CA SER A 27 9.26 -18.29 -8.03
C SER A 27 8.95 -18.18 -6.53
N LEU A 28 9.26 -19.25 -5.77
CA LEU A 28 9.02 -19.28 -4.33
C LEU A 28 9.81 -18.20 -3.60
N ARG A 29 11.07 -17.93 -3.99
CA ARG A 29 11.87 -16.81 -3.43
C ARG A 29 11.18 -15.47 -3.67
N VAL A 30 10.73 -15.21 -4.90
CA VAL A 30 10.00 -13.97 -5.23
C VAL A 30 8.72 -13.86 -4.40
N PHE A 31 7.93 -14.93 -4.30
CA PHE A 31 6.71 -14.95 -3.49
C PHE A 31 6.99 -14.67 -2.01
N CYS A 32 8.05 -15.29 -1.43
CA CYS A 32 8.45 -15.01 -0.05
C CYS A 32 8.85 -13.54 0.15
N VAL A 33 9.73 -13.01 -0.70
CA VAL A 33 10.17 -11.62 -0.57
C VAL A 33 8.98 -10.67 -0.66
N ILE A 34 8.13 -10.82 -1.69
CA ILE A 34 6.93 -9.97 -1.87
C ILE A 34 5.92 -10.18 -0.73
N ALA A 35 5.77 -11.40 -0.19
CA ALA A 35 4.90 -11.62 0.97
C ALA A 35 5.32 -10.76 2.18
N PHE A 36 6.62 -10.67 2.45
CA PHE A 36 7.12 -9.87 3.58
C PHE A 36 7.11 -8.38 3.28
N ILE A 37 7.72 -7.93 2.16
CA ILE A 37 7.89 -6.50 1.87
C ILE A 37 6.64 -5.86 1.27
N GLY A 38 5.81 -6.61 0.54
CA GLY A 38 4.60 -6.07 -0.11
C GLY A 38 3.30 -6.33 0.66
N THR A 39 3.31 -7.25 1.64
CA THR A 39 2.07 -7.63 2.31
C THR A 39 2.18 -7.58 3.83
N ILE A 40 3.08 -8.37 4.45
CA ILE A 40 3.08 -8.56 5.90
C ILE A 40 3.49 -7.27 6.62
N PHE A 41 4.68 -6.75 6.34
CA PHE A 41 5.17 -5.54 7.03
C PHE A 41 4.32 -4.30 6.74
N PRO A 42 4.02 -3.92 5.48
CA PRO A 42 3.26 -2.71 5.23
C PRO A 42 1.83 -2.79 5.76
N ASN A 43 1.14 -3.93 5.60
CA ASN A 43 -0.22 -4.05 6.11
C ASN A 43 -0.28 -4.07 7.64
N SER A 44 0.68 -4.72 8.31
CA SER A 44 0.74 -4.69 9.78
C SER A 44 0.95 -3.27 10.30
N ALA A 45 1.89 -2.52 9.70
CA ALA A 45 2.13 -1.13 10.06
C ALA A 45 0.92 -0.24 9.79
N SER A 46 0.26 -0.41 8.62
CA SER A 46 -0.95 0.33 8.28
C SER A 46 -2.11 0.05 9.23
N LEU A 47 -2.30 -1.21 9.65
CA LEU A 47 -3.37 -1.58 10.59
C LEU A 47 -3.11 -1.01 11.98
N ILE A 48 -1.86 -1.04 12.47
CA ILE A 48 -1.50 -0.39 13.72
C ILE A 48 -1.76 1.11 13.62
N ALA A 49 -1.31 1.75 12.54
CA ALA A 49 -1.51 3.17 12.35
C ALA A 49 -3.01 3.56 12.25
N ALA A 50 -3.82 2.74 11.59
CA ALA A 50 -5.26 2.95 11.45
C ALA A 50 -6.04 2.88 12.78
N SER A 51 -5.46 2.29 13.82
CA SER A 51 -6.06 2.28 15.16
C SER A 51 -5.91 3.60 15.90
N TYR A 52 -5.04 4.50 15.41
CA TYR A 52 -4.69 5.76 16.08
C TYR A 52 -4.87 6.99 15.20
N LEU A 53 -4.66 6.87 13.89
CA LEU A 53 -4.67 7.99 12.97
C LEU A 53 -5.96 8.05 12.15
N PRO A 54 -6.47 9.26 11.87
CA PRO A 54 -7.58 9.47 10.95
C PRO A 54 -7.31 8.89 9.57
N GLY A 55 -8.36 8.40 8.89
CA GLY A 55 -8.26 7.81 7.56
C GLY A 55 -7.72 8.77 6.50
N GLY A 56 -8.09 10.05 6.58
CA GLY A 56 -7.56 11.09 5.72
C GLY A 56 -6.05 11.30 5.88
N VAL A 57 -5.54 11.25 7.12
CA VAL A 57 -4.09 11.33 7.41
C VAL A 57 -3.36 10.13 6.83
N LEU A 58 -3.89 8.92 7.00
CA LEU A 58 -3.31 7.69 6.43
C LEU A 58 -3.25 7.76 4.91
N SER A 59 -4.29 8.25 4.26
CA SER A 59 -4.34 8.42 2.80
C SER A 59 -3.24 9.37 2.28
N ILE A 60 -2.95 10.44 3.02
CA ILE A 60 -1.87 11.37 2.70
C ILE A 60 -0.50 10.71 2.92
N LEU A 61 -0.32 9.95 4.00
CA LEU A 61 0.94 9.26 4.28
C LEU A 61 1.26 8.20 3.22
N ILE A 62 0.27 7.46 2.74
CA ILE A 62 0.47 6.51 1.63
C ILE A 62 0.90 7.21 0.33
N ALA A 63 0.51 8.46 0.11
CA ALA A 63 0.97 9.22 -1.05
C ALA A 63 2.49 9.47 -1.08
N THR A 64 3.19 9.22 0.01
CA THR A 64 4.67 9.33 0.07
C THR A 64 5.40 8.16 -0.62
N VAL A 65 4.70 7.10 -1.06
CA VAL A 65 5.32 5.93 -1.75
C VAL A 65 6.31 6.33 -2.84
N PRO A 66 5.98 7.21 -3.81
CA PRO A 66 6.93 7.61 -4.85
C PRO A 66 8.17 8.32 -4.29
N MET A 67 8.03 9.01 -3.18
CA MET A 67 9.12 9.77 -2.54
C MET A 67 10.15 8.84 -1.89
N PHE A 68 9.73 7.71 -1.35
CA PHE A 68 10.62 6.66 -0.87
C PHE A 68 11.14 5.78 -2.00
N ALA A 69 10.32 5.51 -3.01
CA ALA A 69 10.70 4.67 -4.14
C ALA A 69 11.89 5.26 -4.92
N PHE A 70 11.96 6.59 -5.09
CA PHE A 70 13.03 7.22 -5.87
C PHE A 70 14.43 7.07 -5.25
N PRO A 71 14.68 7.39 -3.96
CA PRO A 71 15.97 7.12 -3.33
C PRO A 71 16.37 5.64 -3.36
N ILE A 72 15.42 4.73 -3.19
CA ILE A 72 15.65 3.28 -3.28
C ILE A 72 16.04 2.90 -4.70
N ALA A 73 15.40 3.49 -5.73
CA ALA A 73 15.75 3.28 -7.13
C ALA A 73 17.17 3.75 -7.46
N LEU A 74 17.58 4.89 -6.90
CA LEU A 74 18.95 5.39 -7.03
C LEU A 74 19.96 4.43 -6.37
N PHE A 75 19.68 3.97 -5.16
CA PHE A 75 20.50 3.01 -4.44
C PHE A 75 20.65 1.68 -5.20
N PHE A 76 19.58 1.21 -5.82
CA PHE A 76 19.59 0.00 -6.65
C PHE A 76 20.24 0.22 -8.02
N GLY A 77 20.56 1.45 -8.42
CA GLY A 77 21.13 1.77 -9.72
C GLY A 77 20.18 1.57 -10.90
N ILE A 78 18.87 1.55 -10.64
CA ILE A 78 17.83 1.40 -11.67
C ILE A 78 17.28 2.74 -12.16
N ASP A 79 17.62 3.82 -11.47
CA ASP A 79 17.23 5.17 -11.88
C ASP A 79 18.42 6.13 -11.83
N LYS A 80 18.24 7.34 -12.39
CA LYS A 80 19.26 8.39 -12.40
C LYS A 80 18.80 9.58 -11.57
N PHE A 81 19.77 10.29 -11.01
CA PHE A 81 19.50 11.51 -10.27
C PHE A 81 18.82 12.56 -11.17
N GLU A 82 17.72 13.11 -10.68
CA GLU A 82 16.94 14.16 -11.35
C GLU A 82 16.48 15.18 -10.31
N PHE A 83 16.84 16.45 -10.52
CA PHE A 83 16.59 17.51 -9.53
C PHE A 83 15.09 17.73 -9.27
N SER A 84 14.25 17.61 -10.28
CA SER A 84 12.79 17.71 -10.13
C SER A 84 12.23 16.71 -9.13
N ARG A 85 12.77 15.49 -9.13
CA ARG A 85 12.35 14.43 -8.20
C ARG A 85 12.82 14.69 -6.78
N VAL A 86 14.01 15.27 -6.61
CA VAL A 86 14.49 15.72 -5.29
C VAL A 86 13.57 16.79 -4.72
N LEU A 87 13.17 17.77 -5.55
CA LEU A 87 12.16 18.76 -5.13
C LEU A 87 10.84 18.09 -4.73
N GLY A 88 10.42 17.07 -5.46
CA GLY A 88 9.23 16.28 -5.09
C GLY A 88 9.34 15.63 -3.72
N ILE A 89 10.52 15.07 -3.38
CA ILE A 89 10.78 14.54 -2.04
C ILE A 89 10.68 15.64 -0.98
N VAL A 90 11.25 16.82 -1.24
CA VAL A 90 11.18 17.96 -0.32
C VAL A 90 9.72 18.35 -0.05
N PHE A 91 8.90 18.46 -1.10
CA PHE A 91 7.45 18.71 -0.95
C PHE A 91 6.77 17.63 -0.11
N GLY A 92 7.14 16.36 -0.30
CA GLY A 92 6.64 15.26 0.51
C GLY A 92 6.99 15.39 1.99
N PHE A 93 8.23 15.71 2.30
CA PHE A 93 8.64 15.95 3.69
C PHE A 93 7.96 17.16 4.30
N ILE A 94 7.75 18.24 3.54
CA ILE A 94 6.96 19.40 3.99
C ILE A 94 5.52 18.94 4.31
N GLY A 95 4.91 18.12 3.46
CA GLY A 95 3.59 17.55 3.70
C GLY A 95 3.53 16.72 4.98
N VAL A 96 4.48 15.82 5.21
CA VAL A 96 4.58 15.05 6.47
C VAL A 96 4.78 15.98 7.66
N TYR A 97 5.65 17.00 7.54
CA TYR A 97 5.88 17.97 8.60
C TYR A 97 4.60 18.71 8.99
N LEU A 98 3.79 19.12 8.00
CA LEU A 98 2.50 19.79 8.24
C LEU A 98 1.50 18.89 8.99
N LEU A 99 1.59 17.55 8.83
CA LEU A 99 0.78 16.60 9.61
C LEU A 99 1.25 16.48 11.07
N ILE A 100 2.56 16.66 11.31
CA ILE A 100 3.16 16.54 12.64
C ILE A 100 3.07 17.87 13.41
N SER A 101 2.86 18.98 12.75
CA SER A 101 2.87 20.31 13.37
C SER A 101 1.83 20.40 14.50
N PRO A 102 2.26 20.70 15.73
CA PRO A 102 1.52 20.35 16.95
C PRO A 102 0.17 21.01 17.16
N SER A 103 -0.09 22.08 16.48
CA SER A 103 -1.29 22.91 16.81
C SER A 103 -2.51 22.60 15.96
N ALA A 104 -2.47 21.59 15.04
CA ALA A 104 -3.41 21.74 13.99
C ALA A 104 -3.83 20.55 13.13
N ALA A 105 -3.07 19.50 13.01
CA ALA A 105 -3.37 18.46 12.01
C ALA A 105 -4.04 17.22 12.58
N LEU A 106 -3.62 16.79 13.75
CA LEU A 106 -4.15 15.61 14.40
C LEU A 106 -5.19 16.00 15.45
N PRO A 107 -6.32 15.28 15.54
CA PRO A 107 -7.31 15.47 16.60
C PRO A 107 -6.70 15.30 18.00
N ASP A 108 -5.74 14.39 18.13
CA ASP A 108 -4.97 14.15 19.34
C ASP A 108 -3.47 14.21 19.04
N PRO A 109 -2.75 15.23 19.54
CA PRO A 109 -1.31 15.35 19.38
C PRO A 109 -0.50 14.21 20.02
N SER A 110 -1.06 13.50 21.00
CA SER A 110 -0.36 12.40 21.68
C SER A 110 -0.03 11.22 20.77
N VAL A 111 -0.72 11.08 19.63
CA VAL A 111 -0.52 9.99 18.67
C VAL A 111 0.53 10.28 17.58
N ILE A 112 1.26 11.41 17.67
CA ILE A 112 2.32 11.76 16.69
C ILE A 112 3.35 10.65 16.51
N TRP A 113 3.66 9.89 17.57
CA TRP A 113 4.60 8.77 17.54
C TRP A 113 4.18 7.65 16.58
N VAL A 114 2.91 7.61 16.15
CA VAL A 114 2.39 6.62 15.21
C VAL A 114 2.76 6.97 13.76
N ILE A 115 3.05 8.23 13.46
CA ILE A 115 3.40 8.65 12.08
C ILE A 115 4.61 7.90 11.52
N PRO A 116 5.74 7.74 12.24
CA PRO A 116 6.83 6.89 11.78
C PRO A 116 6.40 5.44 11.48
N ILE A 117 5.49 4.87 12.26
CA ILE A 117 4.94 3.53 12.02
C ILE A 117 4.12 3.53 10.74
N ALA A 118 3.28 4.54 10.53
CA ALA A 118 2.49 4.68 9.30
C ALA A 118 3.36 4.83 8.04
N LEU A 119 4.53 5.47 8.15
CA LEU A 119 5.49 5.61 7.05
C LEU A 119 6.22 4.30 6.69
N ILE A 120 6.18 3.28 7.54
CA ILE A 120 6.73 1.96 7.20
C ILE A 120 6.06 1.40 5.94
N ALA A 121 4.75 1.53 5.82
CA ALA A 121 4.02 1.01 4.67
C ALA A 121 4.48 1.63 3.33
N PRO A 122 4.53 2.96 3.13
CA PRO A 122 5.01 3.54 1.89
C PRO A 122 6.49 3.26 1.60
N ILE A 123 7.34 3.13 2.62
CA ILE A 123 8.74 2.72 2.44
C ILE A 123 8.79 1.30 1.84
N PHE A 124 8.05 0.37 2.42
CA PHE A 124 8.04 -1.02 1.96
C PHE A 124 7.39 -1.17 0.59
N TYR A 125 6.33 -0.42 0.26
CA TYR A 125 5.76 -0.41 -1.10
C TYR A 125 6.74 0.18 -2.12
N GLY A 126 7.50 1.21 -1.74
CA GLY A 126 8.60 1.73 -2.56
C GLY A 126 9.70 0.68 -2.78
N LEU A 127 10.05 -0.08 -1.75
CA LEU A 127 11.02 -1.16 -1.83
C LEU A 127 10.52 -2.32 -2.71
N GLU A 128 9.26 -2.73 -2.56
CA GLU A 128 8.63 -3.78 -3.37
C GLU A 128 8.69 -3.44 -4.86
N GLY A 129 8.23 -2.25 -5.26
CA GLY A 129 8.26 -1.82 -6.65
C GLY A 129 9.68 -1.85 -7.24
N ASN A 130 10.66 -1.37 -6.49
CA ASN A 130 12.06 -1.37 -6.90
C ASN A 130 12.66 -2.79 -6.93
N PHE A 131 12.29 -3.66 -6.01
CA PHE A 131 12.70 -5.06 -6.02
C PHE A 131 12.20 -5.76 -7.29
N VAL A 132 10.94 -5.59 -7.62
CA VAL A 132 10.36 -6.16 -8.85
C VAL A 132 11.01 -5.56 -10.10
N ALA A 133 11.30 -4.27 -10.12
CA ALA A 133 11.97 -3.61 -11.25
C ALA A 133 13.40 -4.12 -11.46
N LYS A 134 14.14 -4.39 -10.39
CA LYS A 134 15.55 -4.83 -10.45
C LYS A 134 15.70 -6.33 -10.71
N PHE A 135 14.93 -7.15 -10.01
CA PHE A 135 15.10 -8.61 -10.00
C PHE A 135 14.06 -9.33 -10.85
N GLY A 136 13.01 -8.60 -11.28
CA GLY A 136 11.92 -9.16 -12.05
C GLY A 136 11.02 -10.09 -11.24
N THR A 137 10.03 -10.64 -11.91
CA THR A 137 9.11 -11.65 -11.36
C THR A 137 9.44 -13.06 -11.83
N GLY A 138 10.57 -13.23 -12.53
CA GLY A 138 10.87 -14.47 -13.27
C GLY A 138 9.84 -14.71 -14.37
N ASN A 139 9.40 -15.96 -14.52
CA ASN A 139 8.37 -16.33 -15.51
C ASN A 139 6.93 -16.22 -14.95
N ASN A 140 6.74 -15.52 -13.82
CA ASN A 140 5.43 -15.36 -13.17
C ASN A 140 4.73 -14.10 -13.66
N SER A 141 3.43 -14.19 -13.87
CA SER A 141 2.62 -12.99 -14.10
C SER A 141 2.49 -12.20 -12.78
N PRO A 142 2.19 -10.89 -12.82
CA PRO A 142 1.93 -10.09 -11.61
C PRO A 142 0.86 -10.71 -10.71
N ILE A 143 -0.17 -11.31 -11.30
CA ILE A 143 -1.24 -12.00 -10.55
C ILE A 143 -0.71 -13.28 -9.87
N ASP A 144 0.21 -14.03 -10.53
CA ASP A 144 0.84 -15.19 -9.92
C ASP A 144 1.70 -14.82 -8.72
N VAL A 145 2.46 -13.72 -8.83
CA VAL A 145 3.29 -13.20 -7.74
C VAL A 145 2.41 -12.80 -6.56
N LEU A 146 1.35 -12.05 -6.82
CA LEU A 146 0.44 -11.61 -5.76
C LEU A 146 -0.26 -12.80 -5.09
N LEU A 147 -0.74 -13.77 -5.87
CA LEU A 147 -1.36 -14.98 -5.33
C LEU A 147 -0.37 -15.79 -4.48
N GLY A 148 0.85 -16.02 -4.98
CA GLY A 148 1.89 -16.72 -4.24
C GLY A 148 2.27 -16.01 -2.95
N ALA A 149 2.47 -14.69 -3.01
CA ALA A 149 2.74 -13.86 -1.85
C ALA A 149 1.58 -13.87 -0.83
N SER A 150 0.34 -13.80 -1.31
CA SER A 150 -0.85 -13.85 -0.45
C SER A 150 -1.01 -15.20 0.26
N ILE A 151 -0.71 -16.31 -0.40
CA ILE A 151 -0.73 -17.66 0.22
C ILE A 151 0.32 -17.73 1.34
N ILE A 152 1.56 -17.30 1.08
CA ILE A 152 2.62 -17.27 2.08
C ILE A 152 2.25 -16.31 3.23
N GLY A 153 1.77 -15.11 2.91
CA GLY A 153 1.31 -14.14 3.88
C GLY A 153 0.20 -14.67 4.77
N CYS A 154 -0.77 -15.39 4.18
CA CYS A 154 -1.84 -16.06 4.92
C CYS A 154 -1.28 -17.10 5.90
N PHE A 155 -0.38 -17.95 5.45
CA PHE A 155 0.24 -18.97 6.30
C PHE A 155 1.01 -18.36 7.46
N VAL A 156 1.84 -17.34 7.20
CA VAL A 156 2.62 -16.67 8.24
C VAL A 156 1.72 -15.93 9.24
N THR A 157 0.76 -15.15 8.76
CA THR A 157 -0.13 -14.38 9.64
C THR A 157 -1.08 -15.26 10.43
N PHE A 158 -1.53 -16.38 9.87
CA PHE A 158 -2.31 -17.38 10.58
C PHE A 158 -1.51 -18.02 11.72
N SER A 159 -0.27 -18.44 11.44
CA SER A 159 0.61 -18.99 12.46
C SER A 159 0.89 -17.98 13.58
N LEU A 160 1.17 -16.73 13.23
CA LEU A 160 1.36 -15.66 14.22
C LEU A 160 0.12 -15.39 15.05
N ALA A 161 -1.08 -15.40 14.45
CA ALA A 161 -2.33 -15.20 15.17
C ALA A 161 -2.59 -16.29 16.21
N ILE A 162 -2.27 -17.55 15.91
CA ILE A 162 -2.37 -18.66 16.86
C ILE A 162 -1.33 -18.49 17.99
N LEU A 163 -0.07 -18.24 17.65
CA LEU A 163 1.01 -18.11 18.62
C LEU A 163 0.84 -16.91 19.57
N SER A 164 0.22 -15.84 19.09
CA SER A 164 -0.06 -14.63 19.88
C SER A 164 -1.41 -14.69 20.64
N ASN A 165 -2.16 -15.79 20.54
CA ASN A 165 -3.52 -15.91 21.08
C ASN A 165 -4.49 -14.83 20.58
N GLN A 166 -4.25 -14.29 19.39
CA GLN A 166 -5.11 -13.28 18.74
C GLN A 166 -5.91 -13.86 17.58
N PHE A 167 -6.08 -15.16 17.55
CA PHE A 167 -6.89 -15.81 16.53
C PHE A 167 -8.37 -15.50 16.77
N ILE A 168 -8.98 -14.84 15.77
CA ILE A 168 -10.42 -14.57 15.78
C ILE A 168 -11.14 -15.78 15.19
N ASN A 169 -11.98 -16.43 15.99
CA ASN A 169 -12.77 -17.55 15.54
C ASN A 169 -13.85 -17.07 14.54
N PRO A 170 -13.82 -17.53 13.27
CA PRO A 170 -14.79 -17.11 12.27
C PRO A 170 -16.22 -17.70 12.48
N PHE A 171 -16.37 -18.64 13.41
CA PHE A 171 -17.65 -19.29 13.71
C PHE A 171 -18.44 -18.63 14.84
N VAL A 172 -17.93 -17.54 15.42
CA VAL A 172 -18.69 -16.73 16.38
C VAL A 172 -19.62 -15.74 15.64
N PRO A 173 -20.64 -15.18 16.31
CA PRO A 173 -21.47 -14.14 15.70
C PRO A 173 -20.65 -12.96 15.19
N TRP A 174 -20.86 -12.60 13.92
CA TRP A 174 -20.06 -11.57 13.27
C TRP A 174 -20.45 -10.17 13.75
N THR A 175 -19.46 -9.40 14.10
CA THR A 175 -19.58 -7.97 14.40
C THR A 175 -19.36 -7.14 13.14
N SER A 176 -19.65 -5.83 13.20
CA SER A 176 -19.37 -4.88 12.11
C SER A 176 -17.90 -4.94 11.66
N ALA A 177 -16.96 -5.19 12.57
CA ALA A 177 -15.54 -5.32 12.25
C ALA A 177 -15.26 -6.54 11.34
N HIS A 178 -15.92 -7.68 11.54
CA HIS A 178 -15.77 -8.86 10.69
C HIS A 178 -16.26 -8.57 9.27
N TYR A 179 -17.43 -7.95 9.13
CA TYR A 179 -17.96 -7.54 7.83
C TYR A 179 -17.05 -6.54 7.13
N ALA A 180 -16.53 -5.55 7.85
CA ALA A 180 -15.61 -4.55 7.31
C ALA A 180 -14.31 -5.19 6.77
N VAL A 181 -13.73 -6.17 7.48
CA VAL A 181 -12.53 -6.90 7.02
C VAL A 181 -12.81 -7.70 5.75
N VAL A 182 -13.95 -8.40 5.69
CA VAL A 182 -14.33 -9.17 4.49
C VAL A 182 -14.58 -8.25 3.30
N LEU A 183 -15.37 -7.20 3.50
CA LEU A 183 -15.68 -6.22 2.45
C LEU A 183 -14.41 -5.52 1.93
N SER A 184 -13.54 -5.06 2.83
CA SER A 184 -12.25 -4.46 2.49
C SER A 184 -11.38 -5.42 1.67
N SER A 185 -11.38 -6.72 2.00
CA SER A 185 -10.60 -7.73 1.27
C SER A 185 -11.15 -7.98 -0.13
N ILE A 186 -12.47 -8.01 -0.30
CA ILE A 186 -13.13 -8.15 -1.61
C ILE A 186 -12.84 -6.92 -2.48
N ILE A 187 -13.02 -5.71 -1.93
CA ILE A 187 -12.76 -4.46 -2.63
C ILE A 187 -11.28 -4.40 -3.06
N HIS A 188 -10.36 -4.74 -2.16
CA HIS A 188 -8.92 -4.76 -2.49
C HIS A 188 -8.61 -5.71 -3.66
N GLY A 189 -9.19 -6.91 -3.66
CA GLY A 189 -9.03 -7.87 -4.76
C GLY A 189 -9.52 -7.32 -6.11
N ILE A 190 -10.69 -6.69 -6.13
CA ILE A 190 -11.27 -6.08 -7.33
C ILE A 190 -10.40 -4.91 -7.82
N VAL A 191 -10.03 -4.00 -6.91
CA VAL A 191 -9.22 -2.82 -7.21
C VAL A 191 -7.86 -3.23 -7.77
N TYR A 192 -7.20 -4.21 -7.14
CA TYR A 192 -5.91 -4.68 -7.62
C TYR A 192 -6.01 -5.32 -9.02
N ALA A 193 -7.01 -6.19 -9.25
CA ALA A 193 -7.22 -6.80 -10.56
C ALA A 193 -7.50 -5.73 -11.64
N THR A 194 -8.31 -4.74 -11.32
CA THR A 194 -8.62 -3.59 -12.20
C THR A 194 -7.38 -2.75 -12.47
N TYR A 195 -6.54 -2.52 -11.46
CA TYR A 195 -5.28 -1.78 -11.63
C TYR A 195 -4.31 -2.52 -12.55
N VAL A 196 -4.13 -3.83 -12.37
CA VAL A 196 -3.29 -4.64 -13.26
C VAL A 196 -3.82 -4.61 -14.70
N TRP A 197 -5.13 -4.71 -14.88
CA TRP A 197 -5.77 -4.57 -16.18
C TRP A 197 -5.52 -3.18 -16.78
N LEU A 198 -5.66 -2.11 -16.00
CA LEU A 198 -5.41 -0.74 -16.44
C LEU A 198 -3.97 -0.58 -16.92
N VAL A 199 -2.98 -1.07 -16.16
CA VAL A 199 -1.55 -1.03 -16.55
C VAL A 199 -1.32 -1.71 -17.88
N THR A 200 -1.97 -2.85 -18.15
CA THR A 200 -1.82 -3.56 -19.43
C THR A 200 -2.48 -2.83 -20.60
N LYS A 201 -3.50 -1.99 -20.37
CA LYS A 201 -4.23 -1.28 -21.42
C LYS A 201 -3.64 0.09 -21.76
N VAL A 202 -3.25 0.86 -20.75
CA VAL A 202 -2.86 2.26 -20.92
C VAL A 202 -1.41 2.53 -20.52
N GLY A 203 -0.70 1.51 -20.04
CA GLY A 203 0.70 1.59 -19.66
C GLY A 203 0.93 2.10 -18.24
N VAL A 204 2.15 1.91 -17.75
CA VAL A 204 2.56 2.19 -16.36
C VAL A 204 2.46 3.68 -16.03
N VAL A 205 2.86 4.55 -16.94
CA VAL A 205 2.91 6.02 -16.71
C VAL A 205 1.51 6.59 -16.46
N PHE A 206 0.54 6.20 -17.28
CA PHE A 206 -0.85 6.65 -17.07
C PHE A 206 -1.44 6.05 -15.81
N SER A 207 -1.19 4.76 -15.56
CA SER A 207 -1.70 4.06 -14.35
C SER A 207 -1.16 4.66 -13.06
N ALA A 208 0.05 5.24 -13.07
CA ALA A 208 0.61 5.93 -11.91
C ALA A 208 -0.23 7.16 -11.48
N GLN A 209 -1.01 7.74 -12.39
CA GLN A 209 -1.92 8.87 -12.06
C GLN A 209 -3.04 8.46 -11.10
N VAL A 210 -3.36 7.16 -11.01
CA VAL A 210 -4.35 6.63 -10.05
C VAL A 210 -3.99 7.00 -8.61
N SER A 211 -2.69 7.09 -8.27
CA SER A 211 -2.26 7.46 -6.92
C SER A 211 -2.75 8.83 -6.47
N TYR A 212 -2.87 9.80 -7.39
CA TYR A 212 -3.42 11.13 -7.06
C TYR A 212 -4.90 11.03 -6.69
N PHE A 213 -5.67 10.28 -7.49
CA PHE A 213 -7.09 10.06 -7.23
C PHE A 213 -7.32 9.26 -5.96
N VAL A 214 -6.52 8.24 -5.71
CA VAL A 214 -6.60 7.42 -4.48
C VAL A 214 -6.37 8.29 -3.24
N THR A 215 -5.36 9.16 -3.26
CA THR A 215 -5.06 10.04 -2.13
C THR A 215 -6.19 11.04 -1.88
N LEU A 216 -6.64 11.73 -2.94
CA LEU A 216 -7.74 12.68 -2.83
C LEU A 216 -9.03 12.00 -2.39
N ALA A 217 -9.39 10.89 -3.03
CA ALA A 217 -10.59 10.12 -2.68
C ALA A 217 -10.52 9.60 -1.24
N GLY A 218 -9.34 9.15 -0.77
CA GLY A 218 -9.17 8.69 0.60
C GLY A 218 -9.45 9.77 1.64
N VAL A 219 -9.00 11.00 1.41
CA VAL A 219 -9.33 12.15 2.26
C VAL A 219 -10.83 12.47 2.20
N LEU A 220 -11.42 12.51 1.00
CA LEU A 220 -12.85 12.80 0.85
C LEU A 220 -13.73 11.70 1.47
N TRP A 221 -13.39 10.42 1.28
CA TRP A 221 -14.13 9.30 1.87
C TRP A 221 -14.03 9.27 3.39
N SER A 222 -12.90 9.67 3.97
CA SER A 222 -12.78 9.78 5.43
C SER A 222 -13.74 10.83 6.01
N MET A 223 -13.96 11.92 5.28
CA MET A 223 -14.97 12.93 5.67
C MET A 223 -16.40 12.41 5.55
N VAL A 224 -16.71 11.70 4.45
CA VAL A 224 -18.08 11.28 4.15
C VAL A 224 -18.51 10.03 4.94
N ILE A 225 -17.59 9.07 5.16
CA ILE A 225 -17.93 7.79 5.78
C ILE A 225 -17.62 7.78 7.27
N LEU A 226 -16.53 8.48 7.69
CA LEU A 226 -16.06 8.49 9.06
C LEU A 226 -16.36 9.80 9.79
N ASP A 227 -17.07 10.73 9.12
CA ASP A 227 -17.39 12.07 9.65
C ASP A 227 -16.14 12.83 10.15
N GLU A 228 -14.96 12.56 9.54
CA GLU A 228 -13.72 13.22 9.91
C GLU A 228 -13.73 14.70 9.51
N VAL A 229 -13.43 15.59 10.44
CA VAL A 229 -13.24 17.02 10.17
C VAL A 229 -11.74 17.29 10.05
N HIS A 230 -11.36 17.78 8.88
CA HIS A 230 -9.95 18.04 8.58
C HIS A 230 -9.58 19.51 8.78
N SER A 231 -8.46 19.72 9.48
CA SER A 231 -7.88 21.04 9.67
C SER A 231 -7.28 21.60 8.36
N LYS A 232 -7.06 22.92 8.30
CA LYS A 232 -6.37 23.56 7.17
C LYS A 232 -5.00 22.96 6.86
N PHE A 233 -4.32 22.41 7.86
CA PHE A 233 -2.99 21.80 7.71
C PHE A 233 -3.04 20.46 6.96
N ILE A 234 -4.10 19.68 7.14
CA ILE A 234 -4.33 18.46 6.35
C ILE A 234 -4.51 18.81 4.86
N TRP A 235 -5.26 19.85 4.54
CA TRP A 235 -5.42 20.31 3.17
C TRP A 235 -4.11 20.85 2.57
N MET A 236 -3.34 21.61 3.34
CA MET A 236 -2.01 22.08 2.92
C MET A 236 -1.05 20.90 2.70
N SER A 237 -1.06 19.91 3.60
CA SER A 237 -0.29 18.68 3.46
C SER A 237 -0.68 17.92 2.19
N LEU A 238 -1.99 17.75 1.94
CA LEU A 238 -2.50 17.10 0.73
C LEU A 238 -1.99 17.80 -0.54
N ILE A 239 -2.04 19.13 -0.60
CA ILE A 239 -1.51 19.89 -1.74
C ILE A 239 0.00 19.64 -1.91
N CYS A 240 0.78 19.71 -0.84
CA CYS A 240 2.21 19.45 -0.88
C CYS A 240 2.49 18.02 -1.38
N MET A 241 1.72 17.01 -0.92
CA MET A 241 1.88 15.62 -1.36
C MET A 241 1.55 15.46 -2.84
N ILE A 242 0.47 16.06 -3.34
CA ILE A 242 0.11 16.03 -4.77
C ILE A 242 1.20 16.68 -5.63
N LEU A 243 1.72 17.83 -5.22
CA LEU A 243 2.83 18.50 -5.90
C LEU A 243 4.09 17.64 -5.86
N GLY A 244 4.41 17.06 -4.71
CA GLY A 244 5.53 16.13 -4.54
C GLY A 244 5.42 14.93 -5.48
N MET A 245 4.28 14.26 -5.52
CA MET A 245 4.04 13.14 -6.43
C MET A 245 4.15 13.57 -7.91
N ALA A 246 3.65 14.76 -8.26
CA ALA A 246 3.73 15.29 -9.62
C ALA A 246 5.18 15.48 -10.10
N LEU A 247 6.08 15.81 -9.20
CA LEU A 247 7.50 15.99 -9.48
C LEU A 247 8.29 14.67 -9.51
N VAL A 248 7.85 13.64 -8.78
CA VAL A 248 8.50 12.32 -8.72
C VAL A 248 7.93 11.34 -9.77
N LYS A 249 7.44 11.81 -10.90
CA LYS A 249 6.87 10.96 -11.96
C LYS A 249 7.79 9.81 -12.38
N PRO A 250 7.23 8.63 -12.69
CA PRO A 250 7.98 7.56 -13.36
C PRO A 250 8.55 8.04 -14.69
N ARG A 251 9.71 7.53 -15.06
CA ARG A 251 10.31 7.82 -16.36
C ARG A 251 9.43 7.28 -17.48
N SER A 252 9.10 8.12 -18.47
CA SER A 252 8.66 7.64 -19.79
C SER A 252 9.87 7.00 -20.48
N HIS A 253 9.85 5.71 -20.68
CA HIS A 253 10.81 4.99 -21.53
C HIS A 253 10.46 5.23 -22.99
#